data_508ed2c8c5efb4d8764078d126f53937
#
_entry.id   508ed2c8c5efb4d8764078d126f53937
#
_cell.length_a   1.000
_cell.length_b   1.000
_cell.length_c   1.000
_cell.angle_alpha   90.00
_cell.angle_beta   90.00
_cell.angle_gamma   90.00
#
_symmetry.space_group_name_H-M   'P 1'
#
loop_
_entity.id
_entity.type
_entity.pdbx_description
1 polymer ?
#
loop_
_entity_poly.entity_id
_entity_poly.type
_entity_poly.pdbx_seq_one_letter_code
_entity_poly.pdbx_strand_id
1 'polypeptide(L)'
;MIKEALKYLVGLGEAHVMDVTLPDGTIQTYSDKPLNMLTTYHPRASAIKMSTLTSLVDYIKAHIDIMSDQMIVHVVSPEEVSLFSQLDDDREREYLVHVKAQIPDFSYERFIDHETFCINVQAKFMDDPETDKGLLLRFAGTVEQGSVAEYGDDGVTQKATVKQGIASKTDAIVPNPVKLRPYRTFIEVQQPVSEFIFRMNDNRGIQCALFEADGGAWKNAAMKNIKNYLEFELEDYKDQFTVIS
;
A
#
# COMPACT_ATOMS: atom_id res chain seq x y z
N MET A 1 -49.96 23.90 46.74
CA MET A 1 -49.07 23.00 47.58
C MET A 1 -48.48 21.86 46.78
N ILE A 2 -49.22 20.87 46.28
CA ILE A 2 -48.61 19.71 45.57
C ILE A 2 -47.87 20.12 44.31
N LYS A 3 -48.42 21.02 43.51
CA LYS A 3 -47.78 21.51 42.24
C LYS A 3 -46.48 22.26 42.51
N GLU A 4 -46.41 23.02 43.60
CA GLU A 4 -45.22 23.77 44.00
C GLU A 4 -44.14 22.84 44.57
N ALA A 5 -44.54 21.85 45.35
CA ALA A 5 -43.65 20.81 45.84
C ALA A 5 -43.05 19.95 44.69
N LEU A 6 -43.89 19.63 43.68
CA LEU A 6 -43.41 18.95 42.47
C LEU A 6 -42.45 19.77 41.66
N LYS A 7 -42.72 21.09 41.48
CA LYS A 7 -41.77 21.99 40.81
C LYS A 7 -40.45 22.10 41.55
N TYR A 8 -40.50 22.17 42.88
CA TYR A 8 -39.29 22.19 43.70
C TYR A 8 -38.48 20.89 43.55
N LEU A 9 -39.14 19.72 43.60
CA LEU A 9 -38.51 18.44 43.41
C LEU A 9 -37.90 18.27 42.02
N VAL A 10 -38.55 18.74 40.97
CA VAL A 10 -38.02 18.75 39.60
C VAL A 10 -36.81 19.66 39.51
N GLY A 11 -36.90 20.90 40.09
CA GLY A 11 -35.78 21.83 40.11
C GLY A 11 -34.53 21.30 40.84
N LEU A 12 -34.71 20.46 41.89
CA LEU A 12 -33.58 19.79 42.53
C LEU A 12 -32.88 18.77 41.59
N GLY A 13 -33.58 18.32 40.56
CA GLY A 13 -33.06 17.43 39.51
C GLY A 13 -32.29 18.17 38.41
N GLU A 14 -32.53 19.46 38.22
CA GLU A 14 -31.91 20.28 37.19
C GLU A 14 -30.49 20.68 37.59
N ALA A 15 -29.58 20.74 36.62
CA ALA A 15 -28.22 21.25 36.83
C ALA A 15 -28.23 22.78 36.75
N HIS A 16 -27.67 23.46 37.76
CA HIS A 16 -27.44 24.88 37.69
C HIS A 16 -26.07 25.13 37.02
N VAL A 17 -26.11 25.90 35.95
CA VAL A 17 -24.92 26.27 35.18
C VAL A 17 -24.66 27.76 35.35
N MET A 18 -23.45 28.14 35.70
CA MET A 18 -23.02 29.51 35.92
C MET A 18 -21.70 29.78 35.18
N ASP A 19 -21.68 30.87 34.43
CA ASP A 19 -20.50 31.39 33.81
C ASP A 19 -19.77 32.37 34.70
N VAL A 20 -18.48 32.16 34.92
CA VAL A 20 -17.61 33.04 35.70
C VAL A 20 -16.55 33.60 34.77
N THR A 21 -16.48 34.91 34.64
CA THR A 21 -15.40 35.57 33.90
C THR A 21 -14.22 35.76 34.84
N LEU A 22 -13.08 35.17 34.47
CA LEU A 22 -11.83 35.30 35.18
C LEU A 22 -11.18 36.67 34.94
N PRO A 23 -10.20 37.11 35.79
CA PRO A 23 -9.53 38.40 35.62
C PRO A 23 -8.81 38.63 34.31
N ASP A 24 -8.44 37.51 33.63
CA ASP A 24 -7.83 37.50 32.30
C ASP A 24 -8.82 37.58 31.13
N GLY A 25 -10.13 37.71 31.42
CA GLY A 25 -11.20 37.74 30.42
C GLY A 25 -11.71 36.38 29.97
N THR A 26 -11.12 35.27 30.43
CA THR A 26 -11.58 33.91 30.11
C THR A 26 -12.89 33.60 30.81
N ILE A 27 -13.86 33.03 30.12
CA ILE A 27 -15.13 32.57 30.70
C ILE A 27 -14.97 31.08 31.04
N GLN A 28 -15.24 30.74 32.31
CA GLN A 28 -15.32 29.37 32.78
C GLN A 28 -16.75 29.06 33.22
N THR A 29 -17.29 27.97 32.68
CA THR A 29 -18.63 27.49 32.99
C THR A 29 -18.56 26.46 34.10
N TYR A 30 -19.29 26.67 35.17
CA TYR A 30 -19.40 25.75 36.32
C TYR A 30 -20.81 25.15 36.38
N SER A 31 -20.90 23.91 36.79
CA SER A 31 -22.17 23.22 37.04
C SER A 31 -22.12 22.58 38.44
N ASP A 32 -23.24 22.58 39.14
CA ASP A 32 -23.43 21.88 40.42
C ASP A 32 -23.64 20.36 40.25
N LYS A 33 -23.85 19.89 39.00
CA LYS A 33 -24.00 18.47 38.64
C LYS A 33 -23.16 18.13 37.41
N PRO A 34 -22.77 16.85 37.27
CA PRO A 34 -22.14 16.39 36.05
C PRO A 34 -23.05 16.63 34.86
N LEU A 35 -22.57 17.41 33.88
CA LEU A 35 -23.28 17.59 32.60
C LEU A 35 -22.97 16.38 31.72
N ASN A 36 -24.01 15.64 31.33
CA ASN A 36 -23.91 14.62 30.31
C ASN A 36 -24.04 15.28 28.95
N MET A 37 -23.00 15.22 28.15
CA MET A 37 -23.05 15.66 26.74
C MET A 37 -23.95 14.70 25.96
N LEU A 38 -25.04 15.23 25.44
CA LEU A 38 -25.85 14.48 24.46
C LEU A 38 -25.17 14.64 23.10
N THR A 39 -24.43 13.64 22.68
CA THR A 39 -23.86 13.58 21.33
C THR A 39 -24.99 13.33 20.34
N THR A 40 -25.15 14.23 19.38
CA THR A 40 -26.03 13.98 18.24
C THR A 40 -25.42 12.84 17.41
N TYR A 41 -26.19 11.77 17.21
CA TYR A 41 -25.73 10.67 16.33
C TYR A 41 -25.81 11.13 14.87
N HIS A 42 -24.66 11.24 14.23
CA HIS A 42 -24.53 11.47 12.80
C HIS A 42 -24.20 10.11 12.12
N PRO A 43 -25.20 9.45 11.48
CA PRO A 43 -24.93 8.18 10.79
C PRO A 43 -24.00 8.42 9.62
N ARG A 44 -22.94 7.62 9.53
CA ARG A 44 -21.98 7.64 8.42
C ARG A 44 -22.10 6.36 7.60
N ALA A 45 -22.02 6.50 6.29
CA ALA A 45 -21.98 5.35 5.40
C ALA A 45 -20.66 4.57 5.57
N SER A 46 -20.71 3.27 5.32
CA SER A 46 -19.48 2.47 5.25
C SER A 46 -18.74 2.80 3.96
N ALA A 47 -17.42 2.93 4.03
CA ALA A 47 -16.58 3.18 2.87
C ALA A 47 -16.76 2.10 1.79
N ILE A 48 -16.82 2.51 0.53
CA ILE A 48 -16.86 1.61 -0.62
C ILE A 48 -15.48 0.98 -0.81
N LYS A 49 -15.44 -0.34 -1.01
CA LYS A 49 -14.20 -1.07 -1.29
C LYS A 49 -14.01 -1.21 -2.79
N MET A 50 -12.84 -0.79 -3.28
CA MET A 50 -12.45 -0.83 -4.68
C MET A 50 -11.09 -1.53 -4.83
N SER A 51 -10.73 -1.93 -6.06
CA SER A 51 -9.47 -2.62 -6.35
C SER A 51 -8.59 -1.90 -7.37
N THR A 52 -9.04 -0.80 -7.96
CA THR A 52 -8.33 -0.05 -9.02
C THR A 52 -8.35 1.44 -8.74
N LEU A 53 -7.30 2.15 -9.15
CA LEU A 53 -7.25 3.62 -9.08
C LEU A 53 -8.27 4.24 -10.05
N THR A 54 -8.49 3.60 -11.20
CA THR A 54 -9.52 4.02 -12.15
C THR A 54 -10.90 4.09 -11.51
N SER A 55 -11.29 3.08 -10.72
CA SER A 55 -12.58 3.10 -10.01
C SER A 55 -12.71 4.28 -9.05
N LEU A 56 -11.63 4.65 -8.37
CA LEU A 56 -11.62 5.83 -7.49
C LEU A 56 -11.79 7.12 -8.29
N VAL A 57 -11.07 7.24 -9.41
CA VAL A 57 -11.17 8.40 -10.30
C VAL A 57 -12.59 8.53 -10.88
N ASP A 58 -13.16 7.42 -11.34
CA ASP A 58 -14.53 7.38 -11.86
C ASP A 58 -15.56 7.77 -10.80
N TYR A 59 -15.41 7.27 -9.57
CA TYR A 59 -16.28 7.64 -8.45
C TYR A 59 -16.26 9.14 -8.17
N ILE A 60 -15.07 9.74 -8.18
CA ILE A 60 -14.89 11.18 -7.96
C ILE A 60 -15.51 11.97 -9.13
N LYS A 61 -15.14 11.65 -10.37
CA LYS A 61 -15.59 12.37 -11.58
C LYS A 61 -17.09 12.26 -11.82
N ALA A 62 -17.69 11.14 -11.41
CA ALA A 62 -19.14 10.92 -11.56
C ALA A 62 -19.99 11.59 -10.47
N HIS A 63 -19.38 12.18 -9.44
CA HIS A 63 -20.09 12.81 -8.31
C HIS A 63 -21.20 11.90 -7.73
N ILE A 64 -20.87 10.61 -7.50
CA ILE A 64 -21.84 9.59 -7.06
C ILE A 64 -22.45 9.95 -5.72
N ASP A 65 -21.63 10.42 -4.78
CA ASP A 65 -22.06 10.88 -3.46
C ASP A 65 -21.78 12.36 -3.29
N ILE A 66 -22.54 13.00 -2.38
CA ILE A 66 -22.28 14.39 -1.97
C ILE A 66 -21.01 14.39 -1.14
N MET A 67 -20.02 15.12 -1.62
CA MET A 67 -18.73 15.26 -0.94
C MET A 67 -18.62 16.65 -0.31
N SER A 68 -17.86 16.76 0.78
CA SER A 68 -17.51 18.05 1.37
C SER A 68 -16.67 18.89 0.39
N ASP A 69 -16.58 20.19 0.62
CA ASP A 69 -15.86 21.13 -0.26
C ASP A 69 -14.38 20.76 -0.46
N GLN A 70 -13.78 20.10 0.53
CA GLN A 70 -12.42 19.61 0.43
C GLN A 70 -12.30 18.18 0.94
N MET A 71 -11.72 17.33 0.11
CA MET A 71 -11.50 15.92 0.35
C MET A 71 -10.02 15.60 0.29
N ILE A 72 -9.61 14.53 0.95
CA ILE A 72 -8.23 14.06 0.97
C ILE A 72 -8.17 12.69 0.32
N VAL A 73 -7.35 12.57 -0.73
CA VAL A 73 -6.95 11.30 -1.33
C VAL A 73 -5.58 10.93 -0.74
N HIS A 74 -5.54 9.92 0.10
CA HIS A 74 -4.33 9.51 0.81
C HIS A 74 -3.78 8.21 0.24
N VAL A 75 -2.57 8.28 -0.30
CA VAL A 75 -1.78 7.09 -0.68
C VAL A 75 -1.19 6.51 0.59
N VAL A 76 -1.86 5.51 1.17
CA VAL A 76 -1.50 4.91 2.47
C VAL A 76 -0.26 4.03 2.34
N SER A 77 -0.18 3.28 1.23
CA SER A 77 0.90 2.35 0.94
C SER A 77 1.00 2.12 -0.58
N PRO A 78 1.99 1.35 -1.07
CA PRO A 78 2.03 0.93 -2.48
C PRO A 78 0.80 0.18 -2.96
N GLU A 79 -0.02 -0.33 -2.06
CA GLU A 79 -1.17 -1.19 -2.34
C GLU A 79 -2.50 -0.58 -1.91
N GLU A 80 -2.49 0.54 -1.16
CA GLU A 80 -3.70 1.07 -0.55
C GLU A 80 -3.81 2.59 -0.73
N VAL A 81 -5.01 3.04 -1.14
CA VAL A 81 -5.41 4.44 -1.24
C VAL A 81 -6.75 4.62 -0.55
N SER A 82 -6.92 5.72 0.17
CA SER A 82 -8.17 6.06 0.84
C SER A 82 -8.64 7.46 0.45
N LEU A 83 -9.96 7.62 0.30
CA LEU A 83 -10.63 8.90 0.13
C LEU A 83 -11.43 9.21 1.38
N PHE A 84 -11.20 10.37 1.99
CA PHE A 84 -11.92 10.79 3.20
C PHE A 84 -12.04 12.31 3.29
N SER A 85 -13.00 12.76 4.12
CA SER A 85 -13.27 14.17 4.38
C SER A 85 -12.17 14.85 5.20
N GLN A 86 -12.18 16.17 5.25
CA GLN A 86 -11.53 16.90 6.32
C GLN A 86 -12.17 16.56 7.67
N LEU A 87 -11.56 17.04 8.76
CA LEU A 87 -12.16 16.92 10.09
C LEU A 87 -13.44 17.76 10.15
N ASP A 88 -14.50 17.14 10.62
CA ASP A 88 -15.75 17.85 10.97
C ASP A 88 -15.64 18.57 12.33
N ASP A 89 -16.76 19.16 12.77
CA ASP A 89 -16.85 19.89 14.04
C ASP A 89 -16.59 18.99 15.25
N ASP A 90 -16.91 17.69 15.14
CA ASP A 90 -16.64 16.65 16.16
C ASP A 90 -15.20 16.11 16.07
N ARG A 91 -14.38 16.65 15.16
CA ARG A 91 -12.99 16.26 14.85
C ARG A 91 -12.87 14.81 14.36
N GLU A 92 -13.86 14.33 13.64
CA GLU A 92 -13.90 13.04 13.00
C GLU A 92 -13.78 13.18 11.48
N ARG A 93 -13.49 12.05 10.80
CA ARG A 93 -13.39 11.96 9.34
C ARG A 93 -14.40 10.95 8.81
N GLU A 94 -15.00 11.27 7.66
CA GLU A 94 -15.82 10.34 6.92
C GLU A 94 -14.99 9.67 5.81
N TYR A 95 -14.84 8.36 5.88
CA TYR A 95 -14.17 7.57 4.85
C TYR A 95 -15.17 7.12 3.80
N LEU A 96 -15.02 7.61 2.57
CA LEU A 96 -15.91 7.28 1.46
C LEU A 96 -15.43 6.09 0.66
N VAL A 97 -14.11 5.95 0.44
CA VAL A 97 -13.54 4.89 -0.38
C VAL A 97 -12.26 4.33 0.23
N HIS A 98 -12.12 3.01 0.18
CA HIS A 98 -10.87 2.28 0.38
C HIS A 98 -10.54 1.50 -0.88
N VAL A 99 -9.39 1.80 -1.48
CA VAL A 99 -8.88 1.09 -2.66
C VAL A 99 -7.73 0.20 -2.24
N LYS A 100 -7.79 -1.08 -2.61
CA LYS A 100 -6.70 -2.03 -2.37
C LYS A 100 -6.32 -2.74 -3.66
N ALA A 101 -5.07 -2.59 -4.09
CA ALA A 101 -4.55 -3.22 -5.29
C ALA A 101 -4.64 -4.76 -5.22
N GLN A 102 -4.97 -5.38 -6.34
CA GLN A 102 -4.89 -6.83 -6.51
C GLN A 102 -3.55 -7.17 -7.15
N ILE A 103 -2.61 -7.58 -6.34
CA ILE A 103 -1.25 -7.92 -6.78
C ILE A 103 -1.01 -9.43 -6.73
N PRO A 104 -0.23 -9.98 -7.70
CA PRO A 104 0.15 -11.39 -7.70
C PRO A 104 1.03 -11.70 -6.49
N ASP A 105 0.73 -12.78 -5.78
CA ASP A 105 1.59 -13.27 -4.70
C ASP A 105 2.88 -13.88 -5.26
N PHE A 106 4.04 -13.44 -4.75
CA PHE A 106 5.37 -14.00 -5.05
C PHE A 106 6.15 -14.22 -3.75
N SER A 107 6.68 -15.42 -3.58
CA SER A 107 7.43 -15.80 -2.37
C SER A 107 8.89 -15.30 -2.44
N TYR A 108 9.13 -14.07 -2.00
CA TYR A 108 10.48 -13.56 -1.79
C TYR A 108 11.16 -14.25 -0.62
N GLU A 109 12.51 -14.29 -0.64
CA GLU A 109 13.37 -14.81 0.44
C GLU A 109 13.15 -16.30 0.75
N ARG A 110 12.51 -17.03 -0.16
CA ARG A 110 12.25 -18.46 -0.04
C ARG A 110 12.71 -19.20 -1.26
N PHE A 111 13.39 -20.33 -1.04
CA PHE A 111 13.71 -21.26 -2.10
C PHE A 111 12.47 -22.00 -2.55
N ILE A 112 12.15 -21.92 -3.82
CA ILE A 112 11.08 -22.65 -4.50
C ILE A 112 11.69 -23.48 -5.63
N ASP A 113 10.98 -24.52 -6.05
CA ASP A 113 11.46 -25.36 -7.14
C ASP A 113 11.65 -24.54 -8.43
N HIS A 114 12.57 -25.00 -9.25
CA HIS A 114 13.03 -24.28 -10.44
C HIS A 114 11.91 -23.99 -11.43
N GLU A 115 11.03 -24.97 -11.72
CA GLU A 115 9.93 -24.80 -12.68
C GLU A 115 8.93 -23.73 -12.18
N THR A 116 8.49 -23.86 -10.92
CA THR A 116 7.63 -22.88 -10.26
C THR A 116 8.26 -21.49 -10.24
N PHE A 117 9.58 -21.40 -9.99
CA PHE A 117 10.30 -20.13 -10.04
C PHE A 117 10.24 -19.49 -11.42
N CYS A 118 10.60 -20.24 -12.47
CA CYS A 118 10.57 -19.73 -13.84
C CYS A 118 9.17 -19.27 -14.27
N ILE A 119 8.13 -20.05 -13.96
CA ILE A 119 6.73 -19.70 -14.25
C ILE A 119 6.33 -18.40 -13.50
N ASN A 120 6.66 -18.32 -12.22
CA ASN A 120 6.36 -17.14 -11.41
C ASN A 120 7.07 -15.88 -11.93
N VAL A 121 8.35 -15.98 -12.30
CA VAL A 121 9.09 -14.85 -12.86
C VAL A 121 8.50 -14.43 -14.22
N GLN A 122 8.11 -15.37 -15.06
CA GLN A 122 7.46 -15.05 -16.34
C GLN A 122 6.12 -14.34 -16.14
N ALA A 123 5.30 -14.84 -15.21
CA ALA A 123 3.92 -14.38 -15.04
C ALA A 123 3.77 -13.11 -14.19
N LYS A 124 4.67 -12.90 -13.21
CA LYS A 124 4.51 -11.89 -12.16
C LYS A 124 5.50 -10.72 -12.26
N PHE A 125 6.39 -10.74 -13.25
CA PHE A 125 7.36 -9.68 -13.50
C PHE A 125 7.19 -9.12 -14.92
N MET A 126 7.24 -7.81 -15.06
CA MET A 126 7.12 -7.16 -16.36
C MET A 126 8.29 -7.54 -17.28
N ASP A 127 7.99 -7.66 -18.58
CA ASP A 127 9.01 -7.67 -19.63
C ASP A 127 9.44 -6.23 -19.88
N ASP A 128 10.71 -5.95 -19.63
CA ASP A 128 11.29 -4.63 -19.79
C ASP A 128 12.75 -4.76 -20.24
N PRO A 129 13.14 -4.08 -21.33
CA PRO A 129 14.52 -4.10 -21.82
C PRO A 129 15.57 -3.59 -20.82
N GLU A 130 15.14 -2.76 -19.85
CA GLU A 130 16.01 -2.20 -18.81
C GLU A 130 16.23 -3.16 -17.63
N THR A 131 15.61 -4.36 -17.70
CA THR A 131 15.67 -5.38 -16.62
C THR A 131 16.42 -6.63 -17.05
N ASP A 132 16.87 -7.38 -16.06
CA ASP A 132 17.63 -8.63 -16.27
C ASP A 132 16.73 -9.86 -16.36
N LYS A 133 15.37 -9.69 -16.46
CA LYS A 133 14.41 -10.82 -16.47
C LYS A 133 14.76 -11.88 -17.51
N GLY A 134 15.03 -11.46 -18.74
CA GLY A 134 15.36 -12.39 -19.84
C GLY A 134 16.71 -13.11 -19.62
N LEU A 135 17.67 -12.44 -19.00
CA LEU A 135 18.96 -13.04 -18.65
C LEU A 135 18.79 -14.07 -17.52
N LEU A 136 18.04 -13.71 -16.47
CA LEU A 136 17.74 -14.59 -15.34
C LEU A 136 17.02 -15.88 -15.79
N LEU A 137 15.99 -15.76 -16.64
CA LEU A 137 15.25 -16.92 -17.15
C LEU A 137 16.10 -17.80 -18.05
N ARG A 138 16.95 -17.23 -18.92
CA ARG A 138 17.88 -18.01 -19.73
C ARG A 138 18.88 -18.77 -18.87
N PHE A 139 19.43 -18.12 -17.83
CA PHE A 139 20.34 -18.77 -16.90
C PHE A 139 19.66 -19.95 -16.19
N ALA A 140 18.51 -19.71 -15.57
CA ALA A 140 17.74 -20.74 -14.90
C ALA A 140 17.46 -21.92 -15.86
N GLY A 141 16.91 -21.68 -17.07
CA GLY A 141 16.63 -22.74 -18.04
C GLY A 141 17.86 -23.51 -18.53
N THR A 142 19.03 -22.87 -18.60
CA THR A 142 20.29 -23.55 -18.97
C THR A 142 20.77 -24.52 -17.87
N VAL A 143 20.58 -24.16 -16.62
CA VAL A 143 20.96 -25.01 -15.47
C VAL A 143 20.05 -26.24 -15.38
N GLU A 144 18.77 -26.13 -15.72
CA GLU A 144 17.84 -27.27 -15.75
C GLU A 144 18.24 -28.33 -16.76
N GLN A 145 18.69 -27.92 -17.96
CA GLN A 145 19.04 -28.83 -19.06
C GLN A 145 20.42 -29.47 -18.94
N GLY A 146 21.28 -28.96 -18.07
CA GLY A 146 22.66 -29.39 -17.89
C GLY A 146 22.93 -30.03 -16.54
N SER A 147 23.76 -31.08 -16.51
CA SER A 147 24.34 -31.53 -15.25
C SER A 147 25.25 -30.43 -14.72
N VAL A 148 24.89 -29.76 -13.64
CA VAL A 148 25.76 -28.78 -12.98
C VAL A 148 27.01 -29.49 -12.45
N ALA A 149 28.17 -29.10 -12.94
CA ALA A 149 29.42 -29.75 -12.55
C ALA A 149 30.07 -29.12 -11.33
N GLU A 150 29.90 -27.80 -11.14
CA GLU A 150 30.43 -27.05 -10.00
C GLU A 150 29.63 -25.77 -9.77
N TYR A 151 29.28 -25.48 -8.50
CA TYR A 151 28.82 -24.19 -8.06
C TYR A 151 30.02 -23.44 -7.46
N GLY A 152 30.38 -22.31 -8.06
CA GLY A 152 31.29 -21.35 -7.46
C GLY A 152 30.47 -20.26 -6.77
N ASP A 153 30.60 -20.12 -5.47
CA ASP A 153 30.01 -19.04 -4.69
C ASP A 153 31.16 -18.27 -4.02
N ASP A 154 31.37 -17.02 -4.42
CA ASP A 154 32.33 -16.11 -3.79
C ASP A 154 31.65 -15.19 -2.74
N GLY A 155 30.40 -15.50 -2.37
CA GLY A 155 29.57 -14.70 -1.45
C GLY A 155 28.83 -13.52 -2.11
N VAL A 156 29.21 -13.14 -3.33
CA VAL A 156 28.64 -12.03 -4.09
C VAL A 156 28.01 -12.52 -5.40
N THR A 157 28.73 -13.34 -6.15
CA THR A 157 28.31 -13.79 -7.48
C THR A 157 28.21 -15.31 -7.52
N GLN A 158 27.08 -15.87 -7.96
CA GLN A 158 26.96 -17.28 -8.22
C GLN A 158 27.32 -17.60 -9.66
N LYS A 159 28.27 -18.53 -9.84
CA LYS A 159 28.65 -19.08 -11.13
C LYS A 159 28.21 -20.54 -11.18
N ALA A 160 27.52 -20.93 -12.23
CA ALA A 160 27.22 -22.34 -12.49
C ALA A 160 27.92 -22.75 -13.76
N THR A 161 28.78 -23.79 -13.63
CA THR A 161 29.40 -24.44 -14.80
C THR A 161 28.50 -25.55 -15.27
N VAL A 162 27.90 -25.39 -16.45
CA VAL A 162 27.00 -26.39 -17.06
C VAL A 162 27.81 -27.25 -18.02
N LYS A 163 27.80 -28.57 -17.84
CA LYS A 163 28.32 -29.51 -18.81
C LYS A 163 27.26 -29.83 -19.85
N GLN A 164 27.37 -29.25 -21.03
CA GLN A 164 26.57 -29.64 -22.21
C GLN A 164 27.38 -30.61 -23.09
N GLY A 165 27.09 -31.90 -22.99
CA GLY A 165 27.72 -32.91 -23.83
C GLY A 165 29.26 -33.06 -23.65
N ILE A 166 29.92 -33.71 -24.61
CA ILE A 166 31.37 -34.05 -24.55
C ILE A 166 32.29 -32.84 -24.84
N ALA A 167 31.78 -31.67 -25.27
CA ALA A 167 32.63 -30.65 -25.91
C ALA A 167 32.43 -29.16 -25.49
N SER A 168 31.54 -28.76 -24.63
CA SER A 168 31.49 -27.36 -24.25
C SER A 168 31.14 -27.14 -22.77
N LYS A 169 32.08 -26.52 -22.05
CA LYS A 169 31.82 -25.85 -20.77
C LYS A 169 31.35 -24.44 -21.10
N THR A 170 30.10 -24.09 -20.77
CA THR A 170 29.64 -22.73 -20.85
C THR A 170 29.43 -22.22 -19.42
N ASP A 171 30.25 -21.26 -19.01
CA ASP A 171 30.07 -20.57 -17.75
C ASP A 171 28.93 -19.56 -17.92
N ALA A 172 27.81 -19.81 -17.26
CA ALA A 172 26.75 -18.86 -17.18
C ALA A 172 26.92 -18.02 -15.91
N ILE A 173 26.93 -16.70 -16.06
CA ILE A 173 27.04 -15.74 -14.95
C ILE A 173 25.76 -14.96 -14.90
N VAL A 174 25.13 -14.94 -13.73
CA VAL A 174 23.99 -14.05 -13.46
C VAL A 174 24.52 -12.82 -12.76
N PRO A 175 24.19 -11.61 -13.24
CA PRO A 175 24.50 -10.40 -12.52
C PRO A 175 23.85 -10.47 -11.13
N ASN A 176 24.58 -9.99 -10.13
CA ASN A 176 24.10 -9.98 -8.76
C ASN A 176 24.56 -8.68 -8.11
N PRO A 177 23.61 -7.75 -7.82
CA PRO A 177 22.16 -7.91 -7.92
C PRO A 177 21.62 -7.93 -9.36
N VAL A 178 20.44 -8.58 -9.54
CA VAL A 178 19.64 -8.54 -10.77
C VAL A 178 18.59 -7.45 -10.66
N LYS A 179 18.36 -6.72 -11.75
CA LYS A 179 17.30 -5.70 -11.83
C LYS A 179 16.04 -6.32 -12.39
N LEU A 180 14.94 -6.25 -11.63
CA LEU A 180 13.65 -6.81 -12.03
C LEU A 180 12.53 -5.79 -11.77
N ARG A 181 11.41 -5.96 -12.47
CA ARG A 181 10.22 -5.12 -12.34
C ARG A 181 8.99 -5.99 -12.01
N PRO A 182 8.80 -6.37 -10.74
CA PRO A 182 7.63 -7.15 -10.32
C PRO A 182 6.35 -6.33 -10.31
N TYR A 183 5.20 -7.00 -10.54
CA TYR A 183 3.89 -6.42 -10.29
C TYR A 183 3.62 -6.43 -8.79
N ARG A 184 3.72 -5.28 -8.12
CA ARG A 184 3.51 -5.16 -6.66
C ARG A 184 2.94 -3.82 -6.20
N THR A 185 2.30 -3.12 -7.14
CA THR A 185 1.45 -1.95 -6.88
C THR A 185 0.31 -1.94 -7.90
N PHE A 186 -0.50 -0.91 -7.91
CA PHE A 186 -1.59 -0.75 -8.85
C PHE A 186 -1.11 -0.86 -10.31
N ILE A 187 -1.90 -1.56 -11.14
CA ILE A 187 -1.51 -1.83 -12.53
C ILE A 187 -1.54 -0.56 -13.41
N GLU A 188 -2.31 0.44 -13.00
CA GLU A 188 -2.45 1.71 -13.71
C GLU A 188 -1.20 2.59 -13.64
N VAL A 189 -0.28 2.28 -12.72
CA VAL A 189 0.94 3.06 -12.54
C VAL A 189 2.19 2.27 -12.94
N GLN A 190 3.26 2.98 -13.23
CA GLN A 190 4.53 2.36 -13.55
C GLN A 190 5.04 1.55 -12.36
N GLN A 191 5.30 0.25 -12.60
CA GLN A 191 5.89 -0.63 -11.59
C GLN A 191 7.34 -0.23 -11.35
N PRO A 192 7.78 -0.03 -10.10
CA PRO A 192 9.18 0.29 -9.81
C PRO A 192 10.13 -0.85 -10.16
N VAL A 193 11.29 -0.51 -10.70
CA VAL A 193 12.42 -1.43 -10.82
C VAL A 193 13.06 -1.61 -9.45
N SER A 194 13.45 -2.82 -9.11
CA SER A 194 14.16 -3.14 -7.88
C SER A 194 15.33 -4.07 -8.13
N GLU A 195 16.29 -4.01 -7.24
CA GLU A 195 17.44 -4.90 -7.23
C GLU A 195 17.19 -6.10 -6.32
N PHE A 196 17.56 -7.28 -6.79
CA PHE A 196 17.41 -8.55 -6.06
C PHE A 196 18.71 -9.33 -6.08
N ILE A 197 19.02 -9.99 -4.96
CA ILE A 197 20.03 -11.03 -4.92
C ILE A 197 19.38 -12.34 -5.35
N PHE A 198 19.82 -12.88 -6.45
CA PHE A 198 19.41 -14.20 -6.91
C PHE A 198 20.28 -15.28 -6.26
N ARG A 199 19.67 -16.38 -5.80
CA ARG A 199 20.35 -17.55 -5.24
C ARG A 199 19.75 -18.84 -5.76
N MET A 200 20.63 -19.83 -5.94
CA MET A 200 20.25 -21.21 -6.25
C MET A 200 20.85 -22.17 -5.23
N ASN A 201 20.18 -23.29 -5.00
CA ASN A 201 20.72 -24.44 -4.31
C ASN A 201 20.22 -25.74 -4.98
N ASP A 202 20.88 -26.88 -4.67
CA ASP A 202 20.53 -28.19 -5.20
C ASP A 202 20.29 -29.26 -4.12
N ASN A 203 20.11 -28.86 -2.86
CA ASN A 203 20.00 -29.78 -1.72
C ASN A 203 18.86 -30.80 -1.85
N ARG A 204 17.80 -30.47 -2.58
CA ARG A 204 16.61 -31.30 -2.84
C ARG A 204 16.09 -31.18 -4.27
N GLY A 205 17.00 -31.12 -5.26
CA GLY A 205 16.72 -30.65 -6.60
C GLY A 205 17.00 -29.15 -6.72
N ILE A 206 17.05 -28.65 -7.95
CA ILE A 206 17.38 -27.25 -8.23
C ILE A 206 16.26 -26.34 -7.68
N GLN A 207 16.62 -25.46 -6.77
CA GLN A 207 15.75 -24.47 -6.18
C GLN A 207 16.31 -23.08 -6.38
N CYS A 208 15.43 -22.09 -6.58
CA CYS A 208 15.78 -20.70 -6.81
C CYS A 208 15.09 -19.78 -5.80
N ALA A 209 15.73 -18.67 -5.46
CA ALA A 209 15.20 -17.64 -4.58
C ALA A 209 15.62 -16.25 -5.04
N LEU A 210 14.76 -15.24 -4.76
CA LEU A 210 15.06 -13.83 -4.88
C LEU A 210 14.96 -13.16 -3.51
N PHE A 211 15.99 -12.41 -3.15
CA PHE A 211 16.05 -11.60 -1.93
C PHE A 211 16.06 -10.14 -2.30
N GLU A 212 15.19 -9.33 -1.69
CA GLU A 212 15.17 -7.87 -1.94
C GLU A 212 16.50 -7.24 -1.50
N ALA A 213 17.06 -6.38 -2.36
CA ALA A 213 18.38 -5.75 -2.16
C ALA A 213 18.33 -4.21 -2.25
N ASP A 214 17.14 -3.61 -2.36
CA ASP A 214 16.96 -2.16 -2.49
C ASP A 214 16.53 -1.48 -1.18
N GLY A 215 16.48 -2.22 -0.06
CA GLY A 215 16.08 -1.69 1.25
C GLY A 215 14.64 -1.19 1.30
N GLY A 216 13.79 -1.60 0.37
CA GLY A 216 12.39 -1.16 0.27
C GLY A 216 12.20 0.20 -0.42
N ALA A 217 13.23 0.73 -1.08
CA ALA A 217 13.16 2.01 -1.81
C ALA A 217 12.04 2.03 -2.87
N TRP A 218 11.72 0.87 -3.45
CA TRP A 218 10.63 0.71 -4.38
C TRP A 218 9.26 1.17 -3.83
N LYS A 219 9.04 1.07 -2.51
CA LYS A 219 7.77 1.47 -1.87
C LYS A 219 7.54 2.96 -2.04
N ASN A 220 8.56 3.77 -1.77
CA ASN A 220 8.50 5.21 -1.97
C ASN A 220 8.30 5.58 -3.44
N ALA A 221 8.97 4.87 -4.36
CA ALA A 221 8.78 5.07 -5.79
C ALA A 221 7.36 4.73 -6.24
N ALA A 222 6.79 3.62 -5.76
CA ALA A 222 5.41 3.23 -6.05
C ALA A 222 4.41 4.27 -5.54
N MET A 223 4.53 4.72 -4.28
CA MET A 223 3.64 5.73 -3.71
C MET A 223 3.71 7.05 -4.49
N LYS A 224 4.91 7.46 -4.91
CA LYS A 224 5.09 8.64 -5.75
C LYS A 224 4.41 8.47 -7.12
N ASN A 225 4.53 7.30 -7.75
CA ASN A 225 3.87 7.01 -9.03
C ASN A 225 2.34 7.04 -8.89
N ILE A 226 1.80 6.48 -7.81
CA ILE A 226 0.36 6.54 -7.50
C ILE A 226 -0.09 7.99 -7.31
N LYS A 227 0.65 8.77 -6.52
CA LYS A 227 0.36 10.19 -6.30
C LYS A 227 0.33 10.97 -7.60
N ASN A 228 1.38 10.85 -8.42
CA ASN A 228 1.47 11.55 -9.71
C ASN A 228 0.31 11.19 -10.65
N TYR A 229 -0.07 9.91 -10.69
CA TYR A 229 -1.22 9.44 -11.47
C TYR A 229 -2.52 10.09 -10.99
N LEU A 230 -2.77 10.10 -9.68
CA LEU A 230 -3.97 10.70 -9.11
C LEU A 230 -4.01 12.22 -9.26
N GLU A 231 -2.88 12.91 -9.08
CA GLU A 231 -2.78 14.36 -9.32
C GLU A 231 -3.05 14.70 -10.79
N PHE A 232 -2.56 13.87 -11.73
CA PHE A 232 -2.82 14.05 -13.15
C PHE A 232 -4.30 13.82 -13.51
N GLU A 233 -4.89 12.71 -13.05
CA GLU A 233 -6.28 12.37 -13.33
C GLU A 233 -7.28 13.33 -12.68
N LEU A 234 -6.92 13.94 -11.56
CA LEU A 234 -7.77 14.86 -10.79
C LEU A 234 -7.36 16.34 -10.95
N GLU A 235 -6.58 16.68 -11.99
CA GLU A 235 -6.08 18.07 -12.19
C GLU A 235 -7.21 19.09 -12.23
N ASP A 236 -8.33 18.78 -12.88
CA ASP A 236 -9.50 19.65 -12.97
C ASP A 236 -10.27 19.78 -11.63
N TYR A 237 -9.96 18.94 -10.66
CA TYR A 237 -10.60 18.86 -9.34
C TYR A 237 -9.66 19.23 -8.19
N LYS A 238 -8.49 19.79 -8.46
CA LYS A 238 -7.45 20.11 -7.45
C LYS A 238 -7.89 21.05 -6.34
N ASP A 239 -8.91 21.88 -6.61
CA ASP A 239 -9.46 22.81 -5.60
C ASP A 239 -10.32 22.08 -4.57
N GLN A 240 -10.85 20.90 -4.91
CA GLN A 240 -11.67 20.06 -4.03
C GLN A 240 -10.90 18.86 -3.47
N PHE A 241 -9.94 18.29 -4.20
CA PHE A 241 -9.24 17.09 -3.79
C PHE A 241 -7.75 17.36 -3.59
N THR A 242 -7.24 17.05 -2.40
CA THR A 242 -5.81 17.11 -2.07
C THR A 242 -5.23 15.71 -2.02
N VAL A 243 -4.22 15.43 -2.86
CA VAL A 243 -3.53 14.13 -2.87
C VAL A 243 -2.29 14.19 -1.97
N ILE A 244 -2.25 13.31 -0.99
CA ILE A 244 -1.10 13.14 -0.06
C ILE A 244 -0.54 11.72 -0.13
N SER A 245 0.77 11.55 0.12
CA SER A 245 1.46 10.25 0.15
C SER A 245 2.56 10.25 1.20
#